data_1aa6fe31fe86f780615f59a30ce56bc5
#
_entry.id   1aa6fe31fe86f780615f59a30ce56bc5
#
_cell.length_a   1.000
_cell.length_b   1.000
_cell.length_c   1.000
_cell.angle_alpha   90.00
_cell.angle_beta   90.00
_cell.angle_gamma   90.00
#
_symmetry.space_group_name_H-M   'P 1'
#
loop_
_entity.id
_entity.type
_entity.pdbx_description
1 polymer ?
#
loop_
_entity_poly.entity_id
_entity_poly.type
_entity_poly.pdbx_seq_one_letter_code
_entity_poly.pdbx_strand_id
1 'polypeptide(L)'
;MKKMNYRVFDKKLECVFSGNEGKIDGRRSIGKIDLSGKKIGEGSNGTTVVEGRHEERPAAVKCVGQVHCHVADNEINILKKTGPYKNIVRFYGEERDQDFVYLALELCTCSLYDLFQAYSNSSNNPRPLTKNKKINNPRSPDGPASKKYSESKLASDGNTVRDVDLRWVVGHRSTSLLKLMRDVVFGLEQLHGLEIIHLDLNPTNILITQNPFGAKLSGMGTSIYLPDGQSSSGYHATSCGTKGWQAPELFHDEGGQTQAMDLFSLGCVLFFCITCGRHLFGENNVSTNPDLFLVEDMPEAHDLISRLLRQDPKSRPRASEVLHHPFFWSSKRRLTFLHDVSEKIKSEDEKGNSDFMKNLEVTVQPIFKGRWDKIIDPKIMVHLRRFATYDGRRVKSLLRAVRNKVNHHQEAPEEVEKIHGRFPDGLDAYFAKKFPRLLIESYTVAYEVCKNDPHLEEYFLFGELK
;
A
#
# COMPACT_ATOMS: atom_id res chain seq x y z
N MET A 1 -1.21 1.63 -39.46
CA MET A 1 -2.22 1.90 -38.44
C MET A 1 -2.27 3.39 -38.19
N LYS A 2 -3.42 4.04 -38.45
CA LYS A 2 -3.58 5.49 -38.44
C LYS A 2 -3.48 6.03 -36.99
N LYS A 3 -2.57 6.95 -36.74
CA LYS A 3 -2.57 7.80 -35.51
C LYS A 3 -3.90 8.56 -35.49
N MET A 4 -4.83 8.08 -34.68
CA MET A 4 -6.10 8.75 -34.47
C MET A 4 -5.84 10.01 -33.62
N ASN A 5 -6.32 11.16 -34.12
CA ASN A 5 -6.01 12.49 -33.66
C ASN A 5 -6.64 12.78 -32.30
N TYR A 6 -5.90 12.62 -31.20
CA TYR A 6 -6.30 13.02 -29.83
C TYR A 6 -6.75 14.49 -29.71
N ARG A 7 -6.26 15.37 -30.61
CA ARG A 7 -6.69 16.78 -30.71
C ARG A 7 -8.16 16.98 -31.09
N VAL A 8 -8.78 16.00 -31.74
CA VAL A 8 -10.23 16.09 -32.10
C VAL A 8 -11.10 15.79 -30.89
N PHE A 9 -10.63 14.93 -29.98
CA PHE A 9 -11.34 14.57 -28.74
C PHE A 9 -11.34 15.73 -27.73
N ASP A 10 -10.19 16.38 -27.51
CA ASP A 10 -10.08 17.58 -26.66
C ASP A 10 -10.96 18.73 -27.18
N LYS A 11 -11.03 18.94 -28.51
CA LYS A 11 -11.92 19.93 -29.10
C LYS A 11 -13.40 19.64 -28.95
N LYS A 12 -13.82 18.34 -29.02
CA LYS A 12 -15.22 17.96 -28.77
C LYS A 12 -15.60 18.15 -27.30
N LEU A 13 -14.72 17.84 -26.35
CA LEU A 13 -14.93 18.13 -24.92
C LEU A 13 -14.96 19.65 -24.66
N GLU A 14 -14.06 20.44 -25.27
CA GLU A 14 -14.13 21.90 -25.20
C GLU A 14 -15.44 22.42 -25.79
N CYS A 15 -15.95 21.84 -26.88
CA CYS A 15 -17.29 22.16 -27.43
C CYS A 15 -18.42 21.75 -26.48
N VAL A 16 -18.30 20.64 -25.75
CA VAL A 16 -19.25 20.20 -24.73
C VAL A 16 -19.40 21.24 -23.61
N PHE A 17 -18.31 21.95 -23.28
CA PHE A 17 -18.28 23.00 -22.26
C PHE A 17 -18.51 24.42 -22.83
N SER A 18 -18.31 24.63 -24.13
CA SER A 18 -18.47 25.94 -24.78
C SER A 18 -19.79 26.11 -25.55
N GLY A 19 -20.53 25.03 -25.82
CA GLY A 19 -21.80 25.07 -26.56
C GLY A 19 -22.91 25.81 -25.79
N ASN A 20 -23.69 26.65 -26.50
CA ASN A 20 -24.65 27.61 -25.94
C ASN A 20 -26.05 27.01 -25.63
N GLU A 21 -26.25 25.71 -25.79
CA GLU A 21 -27.57 25.08 -25.57
C GLU A 21 -27.67 24.40 -24.21
N GLY A 22 -28.55 24.93 -23.36
CA GLY A 22 -28.88 24.30 -22.05
C GLY A 22 -28.10 24.80 -20.83
N LYS A 23 -27.50 26.00 -20.87
CA LYS A 23 -26.77 26.58 -19.74
C LYS A 23 -27.73 27.32 -18.80
N ILE A 24 -27.90 26.75 -17.60
CA ILE A 24 -28.20 27.52 -16.39
C ILE A 24 -26.85 27.65 -15.64
N ASP A 25 -26.32 28.87 -15.59
CA ASP A 25 -25.14 29.22 -14.76
C ASP A 25 -23.82 28.50 -15.11
N GLY A 26 -23.55 28.24 -16.42
CA GLY A 26 -22.29 27.59 -16.83
C GLY A 26 -22.22 26.09 -16.56
N ARG A 27 -23.32 25.46 -16.13
CA ARG A 27 -23.44 24.03 -15.88
C ARG A 27 -24.17 23.35 -17.04
N ARG A 28 -23.76 22.10 -17.34
CA ARG A 28 -24.45 21.24 -18.29
C ARG A 28 -25.08 20.09 -17.53
N SER A 29 -26.39 19.86 -17.71
CA SER A 29 -27.11 18.74 -17.13
C SER A 29 -27.33 17.65 -18.17
N ILE A 30 -27.08 16.40 -17.80
CA ILE A 30 -27.33 15.20 -18.59
C ILE A 30 -28.06 14.22 -17.68
N GLY A 31 -29.38 14.08 -17.87
CA GLY A 31 -30.23 13.28 -16.97
C GLY A 31 -30.07 13.73 -15.52
N LYS A 32 -29.59 12.84 -14.66
CA LYS A 32 -29.37 13.10 -13.23
C LYS A 32 -27.97 13.64 -12.89
N ILE A 33 -27.13 13.88 -13.90
CA ILE A 33 -25.74 14.32 -13.73
C ILE A 33 -25.61 15.79 -14.15
N ASP A 34 -25.10 16.62 -13.25
CA ASP A 34 -24.71 18.01 -13.52
C ASP A 34 -23.19 18.12 -13.58
N LEU A 35 -22.66 18.70 -14.67
CA LEU A 35 -21.23 18.95 -14.86
C LEU A 35 -20.90 20.39 -14.52
N SER A 36 -19.86 20.62 -13.69
CA SER A 36 -19.40 21.98 -13.34
C SER A 36 -18.43 22.60 -14.35
N GLY A 37 -18.00 21.85 -15.35
CA GLY A 37 -16.95 22.28 -16.28
C GLY A 37 -15.52 22.27 -15.70
N LYS A 38 -15.34 22.02 -14.41
CA LYS A 38 -14.05 21.98 -13.74
C LYS A 38 -13.41 20.61 -13.90
N LYS A 39 -12.39 20.50 -14.75
CA LYS A 39 -11.61 19.27 -14.94
C LYS A 39 -10.81 18.95 -13.68
N ILE A 40 -10.95 17.73 -13.18
CA ILE A 40 -10.27 17.23 -11.97
C ILE A 40 -9.35 16.05 -12.24
N GLY A 41 -9.40 15.43 -13.42
CA GLY A 41 -8.53 14.32 -13.76
C GLY A 41 -8.55 13.99 -15.26
N GLU A 42 -7.54 13.23 -15.67
CA GLU A 42 -7.48 12.56 -16.97
C GLU A 42 -7.25 11.08 -16.73
N GLY A 43 -7.94 10.22 -17.44
CA GLY A 43 -7.76 8.78 -17.44
C GLY A 43 -7.13 8.27 -18.74
N SER A 44 -6.95 6.96 -18.83
CA SER A 44 -6.54 6.28 -20.05
C SER A 44 -7.57 6.48 -21.17
N ASN A 45 -7.15 6.29 -22.43
CA ASN A 45 -8.02 6.35 -23.61
C ASN A 45 -8.75 7.71 -23.82
N GLY A 46 -8.14 8.84 -23.40
CA GLY A 46 -8.76 10.15 -23.55
C GLY A 46 -9.92 10.42 -22.60
N THR A 47 -10.09 9.62 -21.58
CA THR A 47 -11.10 9.82 -20.54
C THR A 47 -10.82 11.09 -19.77
N THR A 48 -11.83 11.92 -19.55
CA THR A 48 -11.73 13.14 -18.72
C THR A 48 -12.61 12.97 -17.48
N VAL A 49 -12.08 13.40 -16.32
CA VAL A 49 -12.87 13.45 -15.08
C VAL A 49 -13.11 14.89 -14.71
N VAL A 50 -14.37 15.25 -14.50
CA VAL A 50 -14.80 16.59 -14.11
C VAL A 50 -15.52 16.57 -12.77
N GLU A 51 -15.48 17.69 -12.07
CA GLU A 51 -16.31 17.90 -10.89
C GLU A 51 -17.76 18.08 -11.31
N GLY A 52 -18.69 17.48 -10.55
CA GLY A 52 -20.11 17.56 -10.85
C GLY A 52 -20.99 17.17 -9.69
N ARG A 53 -22.24 16.86 -9.99
CA ARG A 53 -23.21 16.34 -9.02
C ARG A 53 -24.00 15.20 -9.67
N HIS A 54 -24.41 14.24 -8.89
CA HIS A 54 -25.41 13.25 -9.24
C HIS A 54 -26.60 13.43 -8.31
N GLU A 55 -27.72 13.87 -8.86
CA GLU A 55 -28.84 14.39 -8.07
C GLU A 55 -28.30 15.52 -7.16
N GLU A 56 -28.46 15.45 -5.86
CA GLU A 56 -27.96 16.48 -4.93
C GLU A 56 -26.55 16.22 -4.39
N ARG A 57 -25.87 15.10 -4.79
CA ARG A 57 -24.60 14.67 -4.21
C ARG A 57 -23.42 15.18 -5.05
N PRO A 58 -22.38 15.76 -4.42
CA PRO A 58 -21.11 16.04 -5.10
C PRO A 58 -20.54 14.74 -5.68
N ALA A 59 -20.08 14.80 -6.93
CA ALA A 59 -19.57 13.65 -7.66
C ALA A 59 -18.34 14.01 -8.50
N ALA A 60 -17.47 13.04 -8.71
CA ALA A 60 -16.50 13.04 -9.79
C ALA A 60 -17.15 12.37 -10.99
N VAL A 61 -17.32 13.09 -12.08
CA VAL A 61 -17.95 12.55 -13.28
C VAL A 61 -16.89 12.18 -14.29
N LYS A 62 -16.78 10.89 -14.57
CA LYS A 62 -15.87 10.32 -15.56
C LYS A 62 -16.56 10.28 -16.91
N CYS A 63 -16.06 11.05 -17.88
CA CYS A 63 -16.58 11.14 -19.23
C CYS A 63 -15.77 10.22 -20.15
N VAL A 64 -16.38 9.15 -20.66
CA VAL A 64 -15.77 8.14 -21.52
C VAL A 64 -16.40 8.26 -22.90
N GLY A 65 -15.60 8.47 -23.94
CA GLY A 65 -16.13 8.55 -25.32
C GLY A 65 -16.79 7.25 -25.77
N GLN A 66 -17.86 7.34 -26.56
CA GLN A 66 -18.63 6.18 -27.06
C GLN A 66 -17.77 5.12 -27.77
N VAL A 67 -16.64 5.51 -28.37
CA VAL A 67 -15.68 4.57 -28.98
C VAL A 67 -15.10 3.59 -27.95
N HIS A 68 -15.11 3.96 -26.67
CA HIS A 68 -14.62 3.16 -25.54
C HIS A 68 -15.75 2.75 -24.58
N CYS A 69 -17.00 2.74 -25.04
CA CYS A 69 -18.16 2.40 -24.19
C CYS A 69 -18.01 1.04 -23.49
N HIS A 70 -17.39 0.05 -24.14
CA HIS A 70 -17.13 -1.27 -23.56
C HIS A 70 -16.26 -1.20 -22.28
N VAL A 71 -15.31 -0.25 -22.20
CA VAL A 71 -14.49 -0.01 -20.99
C VAL A 71 -15.36 0.60 -19.90
N ALA A 72 -16.23 1.55 -20.26
CA ALA A 72 -17.17 2.14 -19.32
C ALA A 72 -18.18 1.11 -18.80
N ASP A 73 -18.74 0.28 -19.67
CA ASP A 73 -19.69 -0.78 -19.31
C ASP A 73 -19.06 -1.80 -18.34
N ASN A 74 -17.81 -2.20 -18.60
CA ASN A 74 -17.06 -3.08 -17.72
C ASN A 74 -16.86 -2.45 -16.33
N GLU A 75 -16.40 -1.19 -16.27
CA GLU A 75 -16.20 -0.45 -15.02
C GLU A 75 -17.53 -0.32 -14.23
N ILE A 76 -18.62 0.03 -14.89
CA ILE A 76 -19.95 0.14 -14.30
C ILE A 76 -20.40 -1.21 -13.69
N ASN A 77 -20.25 -2.30 -14.43
CA ASN A 77 -20.63 -3.64 -13.98
C ASN A 77 -19.86 -4.07 -12.72
N ILE A 78 -18.57 -3.79 -12.68
CA ILE A 78 -17.71 -4.08 -11.51
C ILE A 78 -18.14 -3.19 -10.33
N LEU A 79 -18.27 -1.88 -10.55
CA LEU A 79 -18.59 -0.92 -9.49
C LEU A 79 -19.99 -1.14 -8.90
N LYS A 80 -20.97 -1.63 -9.68
CA LYS A 80 -22.29 -2.05 -9.18
C LYS A 80 -22.18 -3.22 -8.19
N LYS A 81 -21.27 -4.16 -8.43
CA LYS A 81 -21.04 -5.32 -7.54
C LYS A 81 -20.22 -4.95 -6.29
N THR A 82 -19.32 -3.99 -6.41
CA THR A 82 -18.43 -3.56 -5.33
C THR A 82 -18.99 -2.41 -4.48
N GLY A 83 -20.21 -1.97 -4.74
CA GLY A 83 -20.86 -0.83 -4.07
C GLY A 83 -20.85 -0.83 -2.52
N PRO A 84 -20.96 -1.99 -1.83
CA PRO A 84 -20.91 -2.04 -0.37
C PRO A 84 -19.52 -1.82 0.22
N TYR A 85 -18.45 -2.00 -0.56
CA TYR A 85 -17.08 -2.06 -0.03
C TYR A 85 -16.49 -0.67 0.22
N LYS A 86 -15.98 -0.50 1.44
CA LYS A 86 -15.49 0.79 1.93
C LYS A 86 -14.26 1.30 1.18
N ASN A 87 -13.35 0.39 0.80
CA ASN A 87 -12.07 0.71 0.19
C ASN A 87 -12.08 0.63 -1.34
N ILE A 88 -13.28 0.68 -1.92
CA ILE A 88 -13.50 0.82 -3.36
C ILE A 88 -14.31 2.10 -3.59
N VAL A 89 -14.03 2.83 -4.66
CA VAL A 89 -14.75 4.05 -5.01
C VAL A 89 -16.22 3.75 -5.25
N ARG A 90 -17.11 4.55 -4.66
CA ARG A 90 -18.54 4.33 -4.78
C ARG A 90 -19.06 4.84 -6.11
N PHE A 91 -19.88 4.03 -6.78
CA PHE A 91 -20.64 4.39 -7.97
C PHE A 91 -22.00 4.96 -7.56
N TYR A 92 -22.39 6.11 -8.15
CA TYR A 92 -23.66 6.76 -7.88
C TYR A 92 -24.69 6.55 -8.99
N GLY A 93 -24.23 6.56 -10.26
CA GLY A 93 -25.10 6.38 -11.41
C GLY A 93 -24.37 6.62 -12.72
N GLU A 94 -25.08 6.39 -13.81
CA GLU A 94 -24.58 6.61 -15.17
C GLU A 94 -25.63 7.35 -16.02
N GLU A 95 -25.14 8.14 -16.97
CA GLU A 95 -25.93 8.76 -18.02
C GLU A 95 -25.21 8.61 -19.35
N ARG A 96 -25.93 8.75 -20.47
CA ARG A 96 -25.36 8.58 -21.81
C ARG A 96 -25.93 9.61 -22.78
N ASP A 97 -25.08 10.08 -23.67
CA ASP A 97 -25.51 10.82 -24.85
C ASP A 97 -24.88 10.24 -26.12
N GLN A 98 -24.98 10.93 -27.24
CA GLN A 98 -24.46 10.46 -28.53
C GLN A 98 -22.93 10.33 -28.55
N ASP A 99 -22.22 11.13 -27.75
CA ASP A 99 -20.76 11.22 -27.77
C ASP A 99 -20.07 10.55 -26.58
N PHE A 100 -20.75 10.44 -25.42
CA PHE A 100 -20.14 10.01 -24.16
C PHE A 100 -21.02 9.10 -23.30
N VAL A 101 -20.35 8.27 -22.50
CA VAL A 101 -20.87 7.63 -21.30
C VAL A 101 -20.33 8.38 -20.08
N TYR A 102 -21.22 8.82 -19.19
CA TYR A 102 -20.90 9.56 -17.98
C TYR A 102 -21.07 8.69 -16.75
N LEU A 103 -20.00 8.47 -15.99
CA LEU A 103 -20.03 7.73 -14.73
C LEU A 103 -19.92 8.71 -13.57
N ALA A 104 -20.97 8.80 -12.74
CA ALA A 104 -20.92 9.56 -11.51
C ALA A 104 -20.33 8.71 -10.38
N LEU A 105 -19.20 9.12 -9.86
CA LEU A 105 -18.43 8.44 -8.84
C LEU A 105 -18.27 9.30 -7.59
N GLU A 106 -17.94 8.69 -6.47
CA GLU A 106 -17.58 9.37 -5.23
C GLU A 106 -16.45 10.38 -5.46
N LEU A 107 -16.71 11.63 -5.05
CA LEU A 107 -15.70 12.69 -5.14
C LEU A 107 -14.65 12.51 -4.02
N CYS A 108 -13.46 12.13 -4.40
CA CYS A 108 -12.30 12.00 -3.50
C CYS A 108 -11.43 13.27 -3.56
N THR A 109 -10.56 13.45 -2.56
CA THR A 109 -9.76 14.67 -2.43
C THR A 109 -8.65 14.76 -3.48
N CYS A 110 -7.91 13.66 -3.68
CA CYS A 110 -6.81 13.56 -4.65
C CYS A 110 -6.46 12.08 -4.89
N SER A 111 -5.55 11.79 -5.81
CA SER A 111 -4.92 10.48 -5.90
C SER A 111 -3.76 10.31 -4.90
N LEU A 112 -3.33 9.08 -4.67
CA LEU A 112 -2.13 8.78 -3.89
C LEU A 112 -0.88 9.39 -4.55
N TYR A 113 -0.85 9.41 -5.87
CA TYR A 113 0.22 10.07 -6.63
C TYR A 113 0.28 11.58 -6.33
N ASP A 114 -0.85 12.28 -6.42
CA ASP A 114 -0.94 13.72 -6.14
C ASP A 114 -0.59 14.05 -4.69
N LEU A 115 -1.01 13.18 -3.74
CA LEU A 115 -0.66 13.31 -2.33
C LEU A 115 0.85 13.32 -2.12
N PHE A 116 1.59 12.38 -2.74
CA PHE A 116 3.05 12.31 -2.62
C PHE A 116 3.76 13.44 -3.39
N GLN A 117 3.23 13.89 -4.52
CA GLN A 117 3.76 15.06 -5.22
C GLN A 117 3.64 16.32 -4.37
N ALA A 118 2.48 16.55 -3.76
CA ALA A 118 2.26 17.67 -2.85
C ALA A 118 3.18 17.61 -1.61
N TYR A 119 3.35 16.41 -1.05
CA TYR A 119 4.23 16.17 0.09
C TYR A 119 5.70 16.46 -0.24
N SER A 120 6.18 16.04 -1.42
CA SER A 120 7.55 16.24 -1.86
C SER A 120 7.86 17.71 -2.19
N ASN A 121 6.86 18.49 -2.62
CA ASN A 121 7.00 19.91 -2.94
C ASN A 121 6.90 20.82 -1.70
N SER A 122 6.51 20.30 -0.54
CA SER A 122 6.42 21.07 0.69
C SER A 122 7.82 21.38 1.24
N SER A 123 8.14 22.65 1.45
CA SER A 123 9.45 23.15 1.93
C SER A 123 9.82 22.69 3.35
N ASN A 124 8.87 22.15 4.12
CA ASN A 124 9.07 21.70 5.49
C ASN A 124 9.44 20.21 5.61
N ASN A 125 9.47 19.47 4.51
CA ASN A 125 9.76 18.04 4.56
C ASN A 125 11.22 17.73 4.23
N PRO A 126 11.90 16.88 5.01
CA PRO A 126 13.26 16.46 4.69
C PRO A 126 13.26 15.78 3.32
N ARG A 127 14.18 16.24 2.44
CA ARG A 127 14.42 15.57 1.15
C ARG A 127 14.60 14.07 1.35
N PRO A 128 14.10 13.22 0.44
CA PRO A 128 14.25 11.77 0.53
C PRO A 128 15.73 11.41 0.75
N LEU A 129 15.97 10.43 1.64
CA LEU A 129 17.30 9.95 2.01
C LEU A 129 18.15 9.64 0.77
N THR A 130 19.04 10.54 0.41
CA THR A 130 20.15 10.25 -0.50
C THR A 130 21.32 9.76 0.37
N LYS A 131 21.47 8.45 0.55
CA LYS A 131 22.78 7.90 0.84
C LYS A 131 23.66 8.22 -0.40
N ASN A 132 24.78 8.90 -0.21
CA ASN A 132 25.69 9.42 -1.21
C ASN A 132 26.16 8.38 -2.27
N LYS A 133 25.30 7.95 -3.14
CA LYS A 133 25.67 7.50 -4.48
C LYS A 133 25.14 8.57 -5.42
N LYS A 134 26.05 9.20 -6.18
CA LYS A 134 25.70 10.05 -7.32
C LYS A 134 24.87 9.21 -8.30
N ILE A 135 23.57 9.13 -8.05
CA ILE A 135 22.60 8.77 -9.07
C ILE A 135 22.40 10.08 -9.81
N ASN A 136 23.01 10.18 -10.99
CA ASN A 136 22.73 11.24 -11.93
C ASN A 136 21.20 11.26 -12.10
N ASN A 137 20.56 12.28 -11.56
CA ASN A 137 19.17 12.60 -11.85
C ASN A 137 19.10 12.90 -13.35
N PRO A 138 18.55 12.06 -14.20
CA PRO A 138 18.21 12.53 -15.53
C PRO A 138 17.07 13.51 -15.31
N ARG A 139 17.33 14.78 -15.60
CA ARG A 139 16.28 15.75 -15.89
C ARG A 139 15.37 15.10 -16.90
N SER A 140 14.07 15.03 -16.60
CA SER A 140 13.03 14.53 -17.46
C SER A 140 13.26 14.98 -18.91
N PRO A 141 13.47 14.06 -19.85
CA PRO A 141 13.08 14.31 -21.22
C PRO A 141 11.64 13.83 -21.34
N ASP A 142 10.79 14.70 -21.84
CA ASP A 142 9.46 14.54 -22.37
C ASP A 142 8.91 13.10 -22.45
N GLY A 143 8.35 12.61 -21.33
CA GLY A 143 7.33 11.56 -21.34
C GLY A 143 6.01 12.15 -21.85
N PRO A 144 5.03 11.36 -22.32
CA PRO A 144 3.76 11.88 -22.81
C PRO A 144 3.16 12.75 -21.71
N ALA A 145 3.14 14.04 -21.96
CA ALA A 145 2.88 15.17 -21.11
C ALA A 145 1.96 14.81 -19.91
N SER A 146 2.55 14.61 -18.72
CA SER A 146 1.86 14.91 -17.48
C SER A 146 1.61 16.43 -17.50
N LYS A 147 0.50 16.81 -18.14
CA LYS A 147 0.07 18.19 -18.16
C LYS A 147 -0.09 18.64 -16.72
N LYS A 148 0.63 19.70 -16.36
CA LYS A 148 0.57 20.43 -15.11
C LYS A 148 -0.87 20.46 -14.59
N TYR A 149 -1.16 19.64 -13.60
CA TYR A 149 -2.31 19.86 -12.75
C TYR A 149 -2.08 21.18 -12.05
N SER A 150 -3.02 22.11 -12.21
CA SER A 150 -2.92 23.44 -11.66
C SER A 150 -2.67 23.36 -10.15
N GLU A 151 -1.59 23.96 -9.68
CA GLU A 151 -1.21 24.14 -8.27
C GLU A 151 -2.31 24.80 -7.41
N SER A 152 -3.40 25.23 -8.05
CA SER A 152 -4.47 26.01 -7.42
C SER A 152 -5.46 25.22 -6.55
N LYS A 153 -5.47 23.87 -6.57
CA LYS A 153 -6.50 23.08 -5.88
C LYS A 153 -6.17 22.65 -4.45
N LEU A 154 -4.89 22.48 -4.12
CA LEU A 154 -4.46 22.16 -2.75
C LEU A 154 -4.42 23.40 -1.83
N ALA A 155 -4.64 24.59 -2.37
CA ALA A 155 -4.47 25.85 -1.66
C ALA A 155 -5.76 26.60 -1.27
N SER A 156 -6.96 26.22 -1.78
CA SER A 156 -8.15 27.05 -1.66
C SER A 156 -9.13 26.71 -0.54
N ASP A 157 -9.06 25.48 0.03
CA ASP A 157 -9.91 25.14 1.15
C ASP A 157 -9.02 24.85 2.38
N GLY A 158 -9.25 25.61 3.46
CA GLY A 158 -8.43 25.64 4.69
C GLY A 158 -8.29 24.33 5.48
N ASN A 159 -8.60 23.18 4.87
CA ASN A 159 -8.41 21.84 5.41
C ASN A 159 -7.56 21.01 4.46
N THR A 160 -6.29 21.38 4.33
CA THR A 160 -5.36 20.77 3.39
C THR A 160 -4.81 19.46 3.95
N VAL A 161 -4.72 18.43 3.07
CA VAL A 161 -3.97 17.18 3.27
C VAL A 161 -2.48 17.42 3.66
N ARG A 162 -2.07 18.69 3.82
CA ARG A 162 -0.70 19.13 4.17
C ARG A 162 -0.20 18.68 5.53
N ASP A 163 -1.10 18.35 6.45
CA ASP A 163 -0.74 17.97 7.83
C ASP A 163 -0.62 16.45 8.03
N VAL A 164 -0.75 15.65 6.95
CA VAL A 164 -0.61 14.21 7.03
C VAL A 164 0.86 13.85 7.08
N ASP A 165 1.32 13.23 8.16
CA ASP A 165 2.66 12.67 8.23
C ASP A 165 2.75 11.41 7.36
N LEU A 166 3.55 11.47 6.30
CA LEU A 166 3.80 10.36 5.37
C LEU A 166 5.22 9.79 5.53
N ARG A 167 5.96 10.17 6.59
CA ARG A 167 7.34 9.72 6.79
C ARG A 167 7.37 8.26 7.24
N TRP A 168 8.27 7.51 6.62
CA TRP A 168 8.60 6.16 7.03
C TRP A 168 10.11 6.03 7.15
N VAL A 169 10.59 5.88 8.38
CA VAL A 169 12.01 5.70 8.69
C VAL A 169 12.18 4.70 9.83
N VAL A 170 13.38 4.16 10.00
CA VAL A 170 13.67 3.24 11.11
C VAL A 170 13.30 3.87 12.45
N GLY A 171 12.44 3.21 13.19
CA GLY A 171 11.93 3.69 14.49
C GLY A 171 10.80 4.73 14.43
N HIS A 172 10.35 5.12 13.22
CA HIS A 172 9.15 5.93 13.05
C HIS A 172 8.31 5.41 11.90
N ARG A 173 7.12 4.93 12.22
CA ARG A 173 6.14 4.40 11.27
C ARG A 173 4.92 5.30 11.26
N SER A 174 4.73 6.08 10.19
CA SER A 174 3.55 6.92 10.06
C SER A 174 2.28 6.08 10.14
N THR A 175 1.43 6.37 11.12
CA THR A 175 0.13 5.70 11.29
C THR A 175 -0.82 6.01 10.13
N SER A 176 -0.75 7.24 9.61
CA SER A 176 -1.54 7.66 8.45
C SER A 176 -1.14 6.91 7.20
N LEU A 177 0.16 6.80 6.92
CA LEU A 177 0.66 6.06 5.77
C LEU A 177 0.37 4.56 5.88
N LEU A 178 0.56 3.98 7.07
CA LEU A 178 0.23 2.57 7.34
C LEU A 178 -1.27 2.31 7.10
N LYS A 179 -2.13 3.24 7.53
CA LYS A 179 -3.57 3.15 7.29
C LYS A 179 -3.89 3.16 5.79
N LEU A 180 -3.32 4.10 5.00
CA LEU A 180 -3.54 4.15 3.57
C LEU A 180 -3.12 2.85 2.89
N MET A 181 -1.93 2.34 3.19
CA MET A 181 -1.44 1.07 2.63
C MET A 181 -2.36 -0.10 3.01
N ARG A 182 -2.83 -0.15 4.26
CA ARG A 182 -3.78 -1.17 4.71
C ARG A 182 -5.12 -1.07 3.97
N ASP A 183 -5.64 0.14 3.78
CA ASP A 183 -6.88 0.39 3.05
C ASP A 183 -6.79 -0.09 1.59
N VAL A 184 -5.63 0.10 0.94
CA VAL A 184 -5.35 -0.44 -0.41
C VAL A 184 -5.41 -1.96 -0.43
N VAL A 185 -4.75 -2.63 0.53
CA VAL A 185 -4.76 -4.09 0.61
C VAL A 185 -6.17 -4.63 0.89
N PHE A 186 -6.94 -3.98 1.77
CA PHE A 186 -8.35 -4.35 2.01
C PHE A 186 -9.21 -4.22 0.75
N GLY A 187 -9.06 -3.12 0.00
CA GLY A 187 -9.77 -2.95 -1.27
C GLY A 187 -9.42 -4.05 -2.27
N LEU A 188 -8.15 -4.43 -2.34
CA LEU A 188 -7.69 -5.49 -3.22
C LEU A 188 -8.20 -6.87 -2.79
N GLU A 189 -8.19 -7.16 -1.48
CA GLU A 189 -8.78 -8.39 -0.92
C GLU A 189 -10.27 -8.52 -1.27
N GLN A 190 -11.02 -7.42 -1.15
CA GLN A 190 -12.44 -7.38 -1.50
C GLN A 190 -12.69 -7.67 -3.00
N LEU A 191 -11.86 -7.10 -3.88
CA LEU A 191 -11.92 -7.42 -5.32
C LEU A 191 -11.61 -8.89 -5.57
N HIS A 192 -10.53 -9.40 -5.00
CA HIS A 192 -10.09 -10.78 -5.16
C HIS A 192 -11.12 -11.78 -4.59
N GLY A 193 -11.80 -11.43 -3.50
CA GLY A 193 -12.90 -12.22 -2.93
C GLY A 193 -14.15 -12.29 -3.82
N LEU A 194 -14.29 -11.34 -4.76
CA LEU A 194 -15.31 -11.35 -5.81
C LEU A 194 -14.79 -11.94 -7.14
N GLU A 195 -13.62 -12.54 -7.12
CA GLU A 195 -12.95 -13.07 -8.32
C GLU A 195 -12.65 -12.00 -9.39
N ILE A 196 -12.43 -10.76 -8.97
CA ILE A 196 -12.08 -9.64 -9.84
C ILE A 196 -10.58 -9.38 -9.74
N ILE A 197 -9.89 -9.28 -10.89
CA ILE A 197 -8.51 -8.83 -11.01
C ILE A 197 -8.54 -7.38 -11.46
N HIS A 198 -7.79 -6.50 -10.76
CA HIS A 198 -7.77 -5.05 -11.04
C HIS A 198 -7.01 -4.71 -12.32
N LEU A 199 -5.83 -5.30 -12.53
CA LEU A 199 -4.90 -5.18 -13.67
C LEU A 199 -4.29 -3.79 -13.91
N ASP A 200 -4.73 -2.75 -13.21
CA ASP A 200 -4.15 -1.40 -13.33
C ASP A 200 -3.97 -0.75 -11.95
N LEU A 201 -3.50 -1.54 -10.96
CA LEU A 201 -3.20 -1.02 -9.63
C LEU A 201 -1.92 -0.17 -9.67
N ASN A 202 -2.09 1.13 -9.46
CA ASN A 202 -1.01 2.13 -9.43
C ASN A 202 -1.44 3.35 -8.60
N PRO A 203 -0.53 4.26 -8.20
CA PRO A 203 -0.86 5.38 -7.32
C PRO A 203 -1.90 6.37 -7.88
N THR A 204 -2.11 6.43 -9.20
CA THR A 204 -3.14 7.33 -9.79
C THR A 204 -4.54 6.74 -9.67
N ASN A 205 -4.66 5.42 -9.55
CA ASN A 205 -5.91 4.69 -9.36
C ASN A 205 -6.24 4.41 -7.88
N ILE A 206 -5.44 4.95 -6.95
CA ILE A 206 -5.70 4.92 -5.52
C ILE A 206 -6.12 6.33 -5.10
N LEU A 207 -7.40 6.49 -4.74
CA LEU A 207 -7.98 7.77 -4.38
C LEU A 207 -7.99 7.97 -2.87
N ILE A 208 -7.73 9.18 -2.42
CA ILE A 208 -7.66 9.56 -1.01
C ILE A 208 -8.93 10.30 -0.62
N THR A 209 -9.56 9.85 0.47
CA THR A 209 -10.65 10.54 1.14
C THR A 209 -10.13 11.23 2.41
N GLN A 210 -10.78 12.34 2.80
CA GLN A 210 -10.37 13.11 3.97
C GLN A 210 -11.31 12.86 5.16
N ASN A 211 -12.59 12.74 4.91
CA ASN A 211 -13.61 12.54 5.94
C ASN A 211 -14.50 11.33 5.59
N PRO A 212 -14.23 10.14 6.14
CA PRO A 212 -13.06 9.77 6.95
C PRO A 212 -11.78 9.67 6.10
N PHE A 213 -10.61 9.94 6.72
CA PHE A 213 -9.32 9.77 6.06
C PHE A 213 -9.09 8.31 5.69
N GLY A 214 -8.72 8.05 4.43
CA GLY A 214 -8.49 6.69 3.95
C GLY A 214 -8.20 6.62 2.46
N ALA A 215 -7.99 5.39 1.96
CA ALA A 215 -7.73 5.11 0.55
C ALA A 215 -8.83 4.22 -0.05
N LYS A 216 -9.10 4.44 -1.35
CA LYS A 216 -10.06 3.68 -2.14
C LYS A 216 -9.49 3.34 -3.51
N LEU A 217 -9.73 2.11 -3.97
CA LEU A 217 -9.38 1.67 -5.31
C LEU A 217 -10.37 2.24 -6.33
N SER A 218 -9.87 2.62 -7.50
CA SER A 218 -10.61 3.15 -8.64
C SER A 218 -9.99 2.65 -9.95
N GLY A 219 -10.57 3.03 -11.11
CA GLY A 219 -9.98 2.68 -12.41
C GLY A 219 -10.26 1.25 -12.84
N MET A 220 -11.47 0.74 -12.60
CA MET A 220 -11.87 -0.65 -12.89
C MET A 220 -12.13 -0.94 -14.37
N GLY A 221 -11.86 0.00 -15.28
CA GLY A 221 -12.18 -0.15 -16.70
C GLY A 221 -11.43 -1.30 -17.40
N THR A 222 -10.24 -1.64 -16.91
CA THR A 222 -9.41 -2.75 -17.40
C THR A 222 -9.50 -4.01 -16.56
N SER A 223 -10.23 -3.97 -15.47
CA SER A 223 -10.41 -5.13 -14.58
C SER A 223 -11.17 -6.26 -15.26
N ILE A 224 -10.87 -7.48 -14.87
CA ILE A 224 -11.52 -8.67 -15.43
C ILE A 224 -12.14 -9.52 -14.34
N TYR A 225 -13.17 -10.26 -14.74
CA TYR A 225 -13.81 -11.28 -13.93
C TYR A 225 -13.16 -12.63 -14.19
N LEU A 226 -12.80 -13.34 -13.13
CA LEU A 226 -12.42 -14.75 -13.28
C LEU A 226 -13.71 -15.59 -13.30
N PRO A 227 -13.86 -16.51 -14.28
CA PRO A 227 -14.97 -17.45 -14.26
C PRO A 227 -14.93 -18.34 -13.00
N ASP A 228 -16.10 -18.74 -12.49
CA ASP A 228 -16.26 -19.55 -11.30
C ASP A 228 -15.29 -20.75 -11.30
N GLY A 229 -14.46 -20.85 -10.25
CA GLY A 229 -13.50 -21.94 -10.06
C GLY A 229 -12.24 -21.88 -10.93
N GLN A 230 -12.02 -20.80 -11.70
CA GLN A 230 -10.80 -20.62 -12.47
C GLN A 230 -9.82 -19.68 -11.76
N SER A 231 -8.56 -20.08 -11.70
CA SER A 231 -7.47 -19.27 -11.13
C SER A 231 -6.84 -18.31 -12.15
N SER A 232 -7.21 -18.41 -13.43
CA SER A 232 -6.73 -17.53 -14.51
C SER A 232 -7.80 -17.32 -15.57
N SER A 233 -7.81 -16.12 -16.19
CA SER A 233 -8.63 -15.86 -17.37
C SER A 233 -7.88 -16.31 -18.63
N GLY A 234 -8.56 -16.99 -19.54
CA GLY A 234 -8.00 -17.29 -20.86
C GLY A 234 -7.86 -16.07 -21.80
N TYR A 235 -8.05 -14.87 -21.28
CA TYR A 235 -8.00 -13.62 -22.04
C TYR A 235 -6.58 -13.06 -22.05
N HIS A 236 -5.96 -12.98 -23.22
CA HIS A 236 -4.63 -12.39 -23.42
C HIS A 236 -4.75 -10.90 -23.82
N ALA A 237 -4.98 -10.02 -22.85
CA ALA A 237 -4.88 -8.58 -23.10
C ALA A 237 -3.43 -8.12 -22.88
N THR A 238 -2.60 -8.24 -23.92
CA THR A 238 -1.15 -7.91 -23.90
C THR A 238 -0.80 -6.43 -23.66
N SER A 239 -1.79 -5.55 -23.48
CA SER A 239 -1.57 -4.12 -23.28
C SER A 239 -2.41 -3.51 -22.15
N CYS A 240 -2.78 -4.31 -21.15
CA CYS A 240 -3.61 -3.86 -20.02
C CYS A 240 -2.74 -3.27 -18.91
N GLY A 241 -3.16 -2.13 -18.34
CA GLY A 241 -2.53 -1.50 -17.18
C GLY A 241 -1.44 -0.46 -17.50
N THR A 242 -0.96 0.20 -16.47
CA THR A 242 0.01 1.30 -16.55
C THR A 242 1.43 0.77 -16.57
N LYS A 243 2.20 1.16 -17.61
CA LYS A 243 3.60 0.74 -17.77
C LYS A 243 4.43 1.05 -16.53
N GLY A 244 5.24 0.07 -16.13
CA GLY A 244 6.11 0.16 -14.95
C GLY A 244 5.48 -0.35 -13.65
N TRP A 245 4.14 -0.56 -13.61
CA TRP A 245 3.41 -1.13 -12.47
C TRP A 245 2.95 -2.56 -12.73
N GLN A 246 3.08 -3.02 -13.97
CA GLN A 246 2.61 -4.31 -14.45
C GLN A 246 3.53 -5.44 -14.02
N ALA A 247 2.95 -6.59 -13.72
CA ALA A 247 3.70 -7.81 -13.45
C ALA A 247 4.40 -8.34 -14.73
N PRO A 248 5.63 -8.89 -14.60
CA PRO A 248 6.41 -9.32 -15.76
C PRO A 248 5.73 -10.42 -16.57
N GLU A 249 4.98 -11.31 -15.93
CA GLU A 249 4.25 -12.40 -16.60
C GLU A 249 3.11 -11.91 -17.50
N LEU A 250 2.67 -10.66 -17.40
CA LEU A 250 1.70 -10.08 -18.31
C LEU A 250 2.21 -10.05 -19.77
N PHE A 251 3.52 -10.04 -19.95
CA PHE A 251 4.18 -9.99 -21.25
C PHE A 251 4.57 -11.37 -21.80
N HIS A 252 4.24 -12.45 -21.09
CA HIS A 252 4.49 -13.83 -21.52
C HIS A 252 3.17 -14.52 -21.88
N ASP A 253 3.12 -15.14 -23.07
CA ASP A 253 1.90 -15.69 -23.66
C ASP A 253 1.34 -16.95 -22.95
N GLU A 254 2.00 -17.48 -21.92
CA GLU A 254 1.72 -18.81 -21.37
C GLU A 254 1.00 -18.79 -20.02
N GLY A 255 -0.03 -18.08 -19.79
CA GLY A 255 -0.59 -18.26 -18.44
C GLY A 255 -1.92 -17.61 -18.08
N GLY A 256 -2.45 -16.76 -18.93
CA GLY A 256 -3.64 -15.98 -18.60
C GLY A 256 -3.40 -14.98 -17.45
N GLN A 257 -4.42 -14.18 -17.17
CA GLN A 257 -4.34 -13.15 -16.12
C GLN A 257 -4.78 -13.74 -14.78
N THR A 258 -4.03 -13.47 -13.73
CA THR A 258 -4.27 -13.98 -12.38
C THR A 258 -4.26 -12.87 -11.33
N GLN A 259 -4.88 -13.11 -10.19
CA GLN A 259 -4.83 -12.20 -9.03
C GLN A 259 -3.38 -11.88 -8.59
N ALA A 260 -2.43 -12.78 -8.84
CA ALA A 260 -1.02 -12.57 -8.50
C ALA A 260 -0.38 -11.39 -9.24
N MET A 261 -0.92 -10.96 -10.39
CA MET A 261 -0.47 -9.75 -11.10
C MET A 261 -0.72 -8.49 -10.28
N ASP A 262 -1.88 -8.40 -9.63
CA ASP A 262 -2.22 -7.29 -8.74
C ASP A 262 -1.31 -7.24 -7.51
N LEU A 263 -0.87 -8.41 -7.01
CA LEU A 263 0.05 -8.49 -5.86
C LEU A 263 1.44 -7.96 -6.21
N PHE A 264 1.91 -8.18 -7.44
CA PHE A 264 3.13 -7.54 -7.93
C PHE A 264 2.99 -6.02 -7.96
N SER A 265 1.90 -5.52 -8.56
CA SER A 265 1.58 -4.09 -8.60
C SER A 265 1.47 -3.49 -7.20
N LEU A 266 0.89 -4.23 -6.25
CA LEU A 266 0.84 -3.86 -4.83
C LEU A 266 2.25 -3.72 -4.24
N GLY A 267 3.18 -4.62 -4.54
CA GLY A 267 4.60 -4.52 -4.14
C GLY A 267 5.23 -3.22 -4.60
N CYS A 268 5.00 -2.83 -5.86
CA CYS A 268 5.44 -1.54 -6.41
C CYS A 268 4.81 -0.35 -5.69
N VAL A 269 3.49 -0.41 -5.38
CA VAL A 269 2.76 0.65 -4.65
C VAL A 269 3.28 0.80 -3.22
N LEU A 270 3.52 -0.31 -2.49
CA LEU A 270 4.08 -0.25 -1.15
C LEU A 270 5.49 0.35 -1.15
N PHE A 271 6.33 -0.02 -2.12
CA PHE A 271 7.65 0.60 -2.30
C PHE A 271 7.53 2.11 -2.55
N PHE A 272 6.64 2.53 -3.46
CA PHE A 272 6.36 3.94 -3.73
C PHE A 272 5.96 4.70 -2.46
N CYS A 273 5.07 4.15 -1.67
CA CYS A 273 4.63 4.74 -0.40
C CYS A 273 5.78 4.92 0.60
N ILE A 274 6.57 3.87 0.83
CA ILE A 274 7.64 3.86 1.83
C ILE A 274 8.81 4.76 1.42
N THR A 275 9.08 4.87 0.12
CA THR A 275 10.18 5.67 -0.42
C THR A 275 9.77 7.10 -0.78
N CYS A 276 8.60 7.56 -0.29
CA CYS A 276 8.07 8.90 -0.54
C CYS A 276 7.95 9.24 -2.03
N GLY A 277 7.30 8.36 -2.79
CA GLY A 277 6.93 8.63 -4.19
C GLY A 277 7.95 8.17 -5.22
N ARG A 278 8.93 7.33 -4.87
CA ARG A 278 9.89 6.79 -5.85
C ARG A 278 9.33 5.55 -6.54
N HIS A 279 9.45 5.53 -7.85
CA HIS A 279 9.11 4.36 -8.66
C HIS A 279 10.21 3.30 -8.57
N LEU A 280 9.82 2.02 -8.38
CA LEU A 280 10.78 0.94 -8.17
C LEU A 280 11.68 0.68 -9.39
N PHE A 281 11.09 0.68 -10.58
CA PHE A 281 11.78 0.35 -11.84
C PHE A 281 12.14 1.59 -12.68
N GLY A 282 11.84 2.83 -12.20
CA GLY A 282 11.90 4.03 -13.03
C GLY A 282 10.85 4.01 -14.16
N GLU A 283 10.85 5.03 -15.00
CA GLU A 283 9.79 5.20 -16.01
C GLU A 283 9.88 4.22 -17.21
N ASN A 284 10.98 3.47 -17.37
CA ASN A 284 11.26 2.78 -18.64
C ASN A 284 11.55 1.29 -18.58
N ASN A 285 11.72 0.66 -17.41
CA ASN A 285 12.10 -0.76 -17.36
C ASN A 285 11.47 -1.49 -16.20
N VAL A 286 10.66 -2.52 -16.50
CA VAL A 286 10.38 -3.59 -15.54
C VAL A 286 11.63 -4.48 -15.53
N SER A 287 12.55 -4.21 -14.63
CA SER A 287 13.74 -5.05 -14.41
C SER A 287 13.31 -6.36 -13.75
N THR A 288 13.92 -7.45 -14.14
CA THR A 288 13.73 -8.76 -13.51
C THR A 288 14.26 -8.81 -12.06
N ASN A 289 15.14 -7.86 -11.70
CA ASN A 289 15.71 -7.74 -10.34
C ASN A 289 15.47 -6.33 -9.79
N PRO A 290 14.43 -6.13 -8.96
CA PRO A 290 14.15 -4.85 -8.34
C PRO A 290 15.26 -4.48 -7.32
N ASP A 291 15.73 -3.23 -7.37
CA ASP A 291 16.68 -2.71 -6.37
C ASP A 291 15.91 -2.24 -5.12
N LEU A 292 15.91 -3.07 -4.09
CA LEU A 292 15.26 -2.80 -2.80
C LEU A 292 16.17 -2.09 -1.78
N PHE A 293 17.32 -1.56 -2.20
CA PHE A 293 18.29 -0.89 -1.33
C PHE A 293 17.65 0.20 -0.43
N LEU A 294 16.67 0.95 -0.96
CA LEU A 294 16.02 2.02 -0.21
C LEU A 294 15.16 1.53 0.97
N VAL A 295 14.80 0.27 1.01
CA VAL A 295 14.00 -0.35 2.08
C VAL A 295 14.77 -1.41 2.87
N GLU A 296 16.08 -1.58 2.60
CA GLU A 296 16.95 -2.57 3.25
C GLU A 296 17.03 -2.39 4.77
N ASP A 297 17.03 -1.13 5.22
CA ASP A 297 17.06 -0.79 6.65
C ASP A 297 15.66 -0.97 7.34
N MET A 298 14.64 -1.44 6.62
CA MET A 298 13.26 -1.66 7.09
C MET A 298 12.86 -3.13 6.85
N PRO A 299 13.32 -4.07 7.68
CA PRO A 299 13.27 -5.50 7.37
C PRO A 299 11.88 -6.05 7.08
N GLU A 300 10.83 -5.61 7.80
CA GLU A 300 9.47 -6.07 7.54
C GLU A 300 8.93 -5.55 6.18
N ALA A 301 9.30 -4.32 5.82
CA ALA A 301 8.94 -3.77 4.51
C ALA A 301 9.70 -4.48 3.39
N HIS A 302 10.99 -4.68 3.57
CA HIS A 302 11.85 -5.40 2.63
C HIS A 302 11.33 -6.83 2.39
N ASP A 303 11.01 -7.57 3.46
CA ASP A 303 10.50 -8.95 3.35
C ASP A 303 9.17 -8.99 2.60
N LEU A 304 8.18 -8.15 2.99
CA LEU A 304 6.88 -8.12 2.35
C LEU A 304 6.99 -7.77 0.86
N ILE A 305 7.71 -6.69 0.53
CA ILE A 305 7.88 -6.23 -0.85
C ILE A 305 8.61 -7.30 -1.68
N SER A 306 9.66 -7.92 -1.13
CA SER A 306 10.38 -9.00 -1.79
C SER A 306 9.47 -10.19 -2.13
N ARG A 307 8.57 -10.56 -1.21
CA ARG A 307 7.58 -11.65 -1.45
C ARG A 307 6.58 -11.29 -2.54
N LEU A 308 6.11 -10.04 -2.57
CA LEU A 308 5.15 -9.56 -3.58
C LEU A 308 5.77 -9.46 -4.98
N LEU A 309 7.07 -9.18 -5.08
CA LEU A 309 7.80 -9.02 -6.33
C LEU A 309 8.45 -10.31 -6.86
N ARG A 310 8.15 -11.47 -6.27
CA ARG A 310 8.69 -12.75 -6.76
C ARG A 310 8.37 -12.97 -8.22
N GLN A 311 9.34 -13.53 -8.97
CA GLN A 311 9.18 -13.83 -10.40
C GLN A 311 8.08 -14.85 -10.64
N ASP A 312 8.04 -15.92 -9.83
CA ASP A 312 6.97 -16.91 -9.89
C ASP A 312 5.69 -16.35 -9.23
N PRO A 313 4.60 -16.12 -10.01
CA PRO A 313 3.35 -15.60 -9.50
C PRO A 313 2.72 -16.46 -8.38
N LYS A 314 2.90 -17.79 -8.45
CA LYS A 314 2.34 -18.73 -7.48
C LYS A 314 3.00 -18.65 -6.11
N SER A 315 4.20 -18.10 -6.04
CA SER A 315 4.95 -17.91 -4.79
C SER A 315 4.65 -16.58 -4.09
N ARG A 316 3.86 -15.69 -4.71
CA ARG A 316 3.41 -14.42 -4.10
C ARG A 316 2.30 -14.69 -3.08
N PRO A 317 2.28 -13.96 -1.94
CA PRO A 317 1.20 -14.09 -0.97
C PRO A 317 -0.12 -13.58 -1.54
N ARG A 318 -1.25 -14.12 -1.08
CA ARG A 318 -2.60 -13.59 -1.39
C ARG A 318 -2.83 -12.26 -0.67
N ALA A 319 -3.79 -11.46 -1.11
CA ALA A 319 -4.12 -10.19 -0.47
C ALA A 319 -4.49 -10.34 1.02
N SER A 320 -5.25 -11.39 1.37
CA SER A 320 -5.56 -11.74 2.75
C SER A 320 -4.32 -12.04 3.60
N GLU A 321 -3.33 -12.75 3.04
CA GLU A 321 -2.07 -13.06 3.72
C GLU A 321 -1.23 -11.80 3.96
N VAL A 322 -1.25 -10.86 3.02
CA VAL A 322 -0.55 -9.57 3.14
C VAL A 322 -1.01 -8.79 4.37
N LEU A 323 -2.31 -8.77 4.67
CA LEU A 323 -2.86 -8.06 5.84
C LEU A 323 -2.35 -8.60 7.18
N HIS A 324 -1.97 -9.87 7.23
CA HIS A 324 -1.46 -10.54 8.45
C HIS A 324 0.07 -10.42 8.61
N HIS A 325 0.76 -9.88 7.60
CA HIS A 325 2.21 -9.73 7.66
C HIS A 325 2.64 -8.75 8.77
N PRO A 326 3.76 -9.01 9.49
CA PRO A 326 4.27 -8.17 10.59
C PRO A 326 4.46 -6.68 10.23
N PHE A 327 4.62 -6.39 8.95
CA PHE A 327 4.66 -5.02 8.45
C PHE A 327 3.42 -4.21 8.87
N PHE A 328 2.23 -4.81 8.88
CA PHE A 328 0.97 -4.15 9.24
C PHE A 328 0.61 -4.23 10.73
N TRP A 329 1.39 -4.90 11.56
CA TRP A 329 1.08 -5.05 12.97
C TRP A 329 1.24 -3.74 13.76
N SER A 330 0.34 -3.53 14.73
CA SER A 330 0.50 -2.48 15.73
C SER A 330 1.69 -2.79 16.65
N SER A 331 2.23 -1.77 17.29
CA SER A 331 3.31 -1.92 18.28
C SER A 331 2.97 -2.93 19.37
N LYS A 332 1.71 -2.91 19.85
CA LYS A 332 1.21 -3.89 20.82
C LYS A 332 1.31 -5.32 20.27
N ARG A 333 0.78 -5.58 19.04
CA ARG A 333 0.80 -6.93 18.43
C ARG A 333 2.23 -7.42 18.19
N ARG A 334 3.16 -6.53 17.78
CA ARG A 334 4.59 -6.84 17.61
C ARG A 334 5.23 -7.30 18.91
N LEU A 335 5.01 -6.55 20.00
CA LEU A 335 5.54 -6.88 21.33
C LEU A 335 4.89 -8.15 21.88
N THR A 336 3.57 -8.33 21.72
CA THR A 336 2.86 -9.56 22.15
C THR A 336 3.40 -10.78 21.41
N PHE A 337 3.61 -10.71 20.10
CA PHE A 337 4.22 -11.79 19.34
C PHE A 337 5.62 -12.17 19.87
N LEU A 338 6.51 -11.19 20.09
CA LEU A 338 7.84 -11.46 20.63
C LEU A 338 7.78 -12.05 22.06
N HIS A 339 6.79 -11.61 22.86
CA HIS A 339 6.51 -12.18 24.16
C HIS A 339 6.11 -13.65 24.04
N ASP A 340 5.17 -13.99 23.17
CA ASP A 340 4.62 -15.34 23.02
C ASP A 340 5.66 -16.30 22.42
N VAL A 341 6.48 -15.82 21.48
CA VAL A 341 7.67 -16.54 21.01
C VAL A 341 8.61 -16.86 22.19
N SER A 342 8.83 -15.92 23.11
CA SER A 342 9.65 -16.16 24.29
C SER A 342 9.02 -17.14 25.28
N GLU A 343 7.70 -17.15 25.47
CA GLU A 343 6.99 -18.13 26.29
C GLU A 343 7.03 -19.52 25.64
N LYS A 344 6.87 -19.61 24.32
CA LYS A 344 7.02 -20.85 23.56
C LYS A 344 8.41 -21.47 23.77
N ILE A 345 9.47 -20.65 23.65
CA ILE A 345 10.84 -21.06 23.91
C ILE A 345 11.00 -21.63 25.32
N LYS A 346 10.45 -20.96 26.34
CA LYS A 346 10.51 -21.43 27.72
C LYS A 346 9.85 -22.80 27.89
N SER A 347 8.65 -22.99 27.32
CA SER A 347 7.93 -24.26 27.40
C SER A 347 8.67 -25.41 26.69
N GLU A 348 9.45 -25.14 25.65
CA GLU A 348 10.23 -26.11 24.91
C GLU A 348 11.59 -26.43 25.57
N ASP A 349 12.25 -25.44 26.16
CA ASP A 349 13.45 -25.67 26.99
C ASP A 349 13.18 -26.69 28.14
N GLU A 350 11.98 -26.64 28.72
CA GLU A 350 11.53 -27.57 29.75
C GLU A 350 11.36 -29.03 29.23
N LYS A 351 11.11 -29.20 27.91
CA LYS A 351 10.94 -30.47 27.22
C LYS A 351 12.24 -31.07 26.63
N GLY A 352 13.34 -30.30 26.61
CA GLY A 352 14.70 -30.79 26.39
C GLY A 352 15.19 -30.88 24.96
N ASN A 353 14.39 -30.62 23.89
CA ASN A 353 14.88 -30.58 22.52
C ASN A 353 13.89 -29.85 21.59
N SER A 354 14.31 -28.72 21.03
CA SER A 354 13.45 -27.90 20.17
C SER A 354 14.17 -27.54 18.88
N ASP A 355 13.63 -27.95 17.74
CA ASP A 355 14.10 -27.52 16.44
C ASP A 355 13.81 -26.03 16.22
N PHE A 356 12.72 -25.52 16.80
CA PHE A 356 12.42 -24.09 16.82
C PHE A 356 13.55 -23.27 17.44
N MET A 357 14.05 -23.73 18.61
CA MET A 357 15.20 -23.09 19.29
C MET A 357 16.47 -23.13 18.46
N LYS A 358 16.78 -24.27 17.84
CA LYS A 358 17.99 -24.41 17.00
C LYS A 358 17.90 -23.45 15.81
N ASN A 359 16.78 -23.43 15.12
CA ASN A 359 16.56 -22.54 13.96
C ASN A 359 16.62 -21.06 14.36
N LEU A 360 16.03 -20.71 15.52
CA LEU A 360 16.07 -19.33 16.01
C LEU A 360 17.51 -18.87 16.36
N GLU A 361 18.32 -19.73 16.95
CA GLU A 361 19.72 -19.38 17.29
C GLU A 361 20.62 -19.27 16.04
N VAL A 362 20.23 -19.82 14.89
CA VAL A 362 20.93 -19.61 13.62
C VAL A 362 20.76 -18.15 13.14
N THR A 363 19.66 -17.49 13.52
CA THR A 363 19.36 -16.09 13.13
C THR A 363 20.10 -15.05 13.98
N VAL A 364 21.06 -15.42 14.82
CA VAL A 364 21.82 -14.48 15.68
C VAL A 364 22.49 -13.40 14.86
N GLN A 365 23.22 -13.76 13.81
CA GLN A 365 24.02 -12.82 13.01
C GLN A 365 23.18 -11.75 12.29
N PRO A 366 22.05 -12.08 11.66
CA PRO A 366 21.15 -11.09 11.12
C PRO A 366 20.55 -10.12 12.17
N ILE A 367 20.31 -10.61 13.41
CA ILE A 367 19.65 -9.82 14.47
C ILE A 367 20.65 -8.89 15.16
N PHE A 368 21.83 -9.40 15.55
CA PHE A 368 22.87 -8.59 16.19
C PHE A 368 24.26 -9.17 15.96
N LYS A 369 25.27 -8.31 15.97
CA LYS A 369 26.70 -8.70 15.90
C LYS A 369 27.30 -8.65 17.30
N GLY A 370 27.94 -9.74 17.71
CA GLY A 370 28.62 -9.83 19.00
C GLY A 370 27.69 -10.07 20.18
N ARG A 371 27.46 -9.08 21.03
CA ARG A 371 26.67 -9.21 22.26
C ARG A 371 25.55 -8.18 22.31
N TRP A 372 24.28 -8.65 22.35
CA TRP A 372 23.12 -7.77 22.39
C TRP A 372 23.00 -6.94 23.69
N ASP A 373 23.49 -7.46 24.84
CA ASP A 373 23.47 -6.77 26.12
C ASP A 373 24.40 -5.55 26.17
N LYS A 374 25.29 -5.39 25.17
CA LYS A 374 26.12 -4.19 24.97
C LYS A 374 25.45 -3.16 24.04
N ILE A 375 24.41 -3.56 23.31
CA ILE A 375 23.65 -2.68 22.41
C ILE A 375 22.55 -1.95 23.17
N ILE A 376 21.98 -2.58 24.20
CA ILE A 376 20.96 -2.00 25.07
C ILE A 376 21.57 -0.98 26.03
N ASP A 377 20.80 0.08 26.31
CA ASP A 377 21.21 1.09 27.30
C ASP A 377 21.54 0.46 28.67
N PRO A 378 22.65 0.84 29.31
CA PRO A 378 23.07 0.30 30.59
C PRO A 378 22.00 0.40 31.69
N LYS A 379 21.22 1.49 31.76
CA LYS A 379 20.14 1.65 32.76
C LYS A 379 19.01 0.62 32.54
N ILE A 380 18.67 0.36 31.28
CA ILE A 380 17.70 -0.71 30.94
C ILE A 380 18.26 -2.07 31.32
N MET A 381 19.54 -2.34 31.07
CA MET A 381 20.17 -3.60 31.47
C MET A 381 20.20 -3.79 32.99
N VAL A 382 20.47 -2.73 33.77
CA VAL A 382 20.38 -2.77 35.23
C VAL A 382 18.96 -3.14 35.68
N HIS A 383 17.95 -2.52 35.09
CA HIS A 383 16.55 -2.85 35.38
C HIS A 383 16.19 -4.30 35.01
N LEU A 384 16.59 -4.78 33.83
CA LEU A 384 16.34 -6.15 33.38
C LEU A 384 16.97 -7.20 34.27
N ARG A 385 18.18 -6.97 34.79
CA ARG A 385 18.90 -7.89 35.69
C ARG A 385 18.20 -8.12 37.04
N ARG A 386 17.20 -7.32 37.40
CA ARG A 386 16.35 -7.59 38.55
C ARG A 386 15.46 -8.82 38.37
N PHE A 387 15.12 -9.15 37.12
CA PHE A 387 14.18 -10.21 36.78
C PHE A 387 14.88 -11.51 36.33
N ALA A 388 16.08 -11.42 35.77
CA ALA A 388 16.78 -12.61 35.27
C ALA A 388 18.28 -12.33 34.98
N THR A 389 19.03 -13.42 34.84
CA THR A 389 20.35 -13.42 34.20
C THR A 389 20.18 -13.61 32.71
N TYR A 390 21.03 -12.97 31.90
CA TYR A 390 20.97 -12.99 30.44
C TYR A 390 22.31 -13.35 29.84
N ASP A 391 22.28 -14.30 28.88
CA ASP A 391 23.45 -14.54 28.01
C ASP A 391 23.37 -13.58 26.81
N GLY A 392 24.27 -12.63 26.76
CA GLY A 392 24.31 -11.60 25.72
C GLY A 392 24.62 -12.11 24.30
N ARG A 393 24.91 -13.43 24.13
CA ARG A 393 25.22 -14.04 22.83
C ARG A 393 24.03 -14.80 22.22
N ARG A 394 22.91 -14.96 22.96
CA ARG A 394 21.78 -15.83 22.59
C ARG A 394 20.55 -15.00 22.24
N VAL A 395 19.88 -15.34 21.12
CA VAL A 395 18.61 -14.70 20.73
C VAL A 395 17.51 -15.01 21.75
N LYS A 396 17.44 -16.24 22.28
CA LYS A 396 16.48 -16.59 23.33
C LYS A 396 16.57 -15.68 24.55
N SER A 397 17.81 -15.29 24.90
CA SER A 397 18.04 -14.38 26.04
C SER A 397 17.59 -12.96 25.75
N LEU A 398 17.72 -12.49 24.50
CA LEU A 398 17.18 -11.21 24.06
C LEU A 398 15.64 -11.24 24.05
N LEU A 399 15.00 -12.28 23.53
CA LEU A 399 13.54 -12.43 23.57
C LEU A 399 13.01 -12.48 25.00
N ARG A 400 13.70 -13.18 25.91
CA ARG A 400 13.38 -13.16 27.35
C ARG A 400 13.49 -11.75 27.93
N ALA A 401 14.45 -10.93 27.49
CA ALA A 401 14.57 -9.54 27.92
C ALA A 401 13.41 -8.70 27.43
N VAL A 402 12.98 -8.86 26.17
CA VAL A 402 11.77 -8.21 25.62
C VAL A 402 10.53 -8.61 26.41
N ARG A 403 10.31 -9.92 26.63
CA ARG A 403 9.19 -10.45 27.43
C ARG A 403 9.15 -9.84 28.81
N ASN A 404 10.28 -9.82 29.53
CA ASN A 404 10.34 -9.28 30.88
C ASN A 404 10.07 -7.76 30.89
N LYS A 405 10.49 -7.02 29.84
CA LYS A 405 10.13 -5.60 29.72
C LYS A 405 8.64 -5.40 29.43
N VAL A 406 8.01 -6.29 28.66
CA VAL A 406 6.55 -6.26 28.43
C VAL A 406 5.79 -6.56 29.73
N ASN A 407 6.17 -7.59 30.46
CA ASN A 407 5.49 -8.00 31.69
C ASN A 407 5.63 -6.98 32.82
N HIS A 408 6.80 -6.36 32.94
CA HIS A 408 7.14 -5.42 34.01
C HIS A 408 7.24 -3.95 33.53
N HIS A 409 6.48 -3.59 32.50
CA HIS A 409 6.56 -2.22 31.94
C HIS A 409 6.07 -1.16 32.94
N GLN A 410 5.09 -1.48 33.80
CA GLN A 410 4.57 -0.58 34.82
C GLN A 410 5.54 -0.39 36.00
N GLU A 411 6.47 -1.32 36.22
CA GLU A 411 7.48 -1.25 37.28
C GLU A 411 8.74 -0.50 36.86
N ALA A 412 8.77 0.02 35.62
CA ALA A 412 9.92 0.72 35.10
C ALA A 412 10.10 2.08 35.80
N PRO A 413 11.30 2.37 36.36
CA PRO A 413 11.59 3.71 36.83
C PRO A 413 11.43 4.75 35.74
N GLU A 414 11.03 5.95 36.10
CA GLU A 414 10.81 7.06 35.13
C GLU A 414 12.02 7.32 34.21
N GLU A 415 13.23 7.18 34.74
CA GLU A 415 14.45 7.30 33.94
C GLU A 415 14.57 6.23 32.84
N VAL A 416 14.11 5.01 33.13
CA VAL A 416 14.12 3.89 32.18
C VAL A 416 13.02 4.09 31.14
N GLU A 417 11.83 4.56 31.57
CA GLU A 417 10.74 4.88 30.66
C GLU A 417 11.12 6.03 29.70
N LYS A 418 11.80 7.07 30.17
CA LYS A 418 12.32 8.14 29.30
C LYS A 418 13.27 7.66 28.21
N ILE A 419 14.01 6.55 28.44
CA ILE A 419 14.93 5.99 27.45
C ILE A 419 14.21 5.22 26.36
N HIS A 420 13.27 4.34 26.74
CA HIS A 420 12.57 3.49 25.75
C HIS A 420 11.20 4.03 25.34
N GLY A 421 10.73 5.11 25.94
CA GLY A 421 9.42 5.66 25.67
C GLY A 421 8.27 4.87 26.32
N ARG A 422 7.03 5.38 26.15
CA ARG A 422 5.83 4.75 26.72
C ARG A 422 5.49 3.44 26.04
N PHE A 423 4.97 2.50 26.82
CA PHE A 423 4.40 1.25 26.32
C PHE A 423 3.03 1.51 25.63
N PRO A 424 2.72 0.86 24.50
CA PRO A 424 3.56 -0.10 23.74
C PRO A 424 4.49 0.57 22.73
N ASP A 425 4.17 1.78 22.22
CA ASP A 425 4.78 2.37 21.02
C ASP A 425 6.26 2.72 21.23
N GLY A 426 6.59 3.31 22.35
CA GLY A 426 7.99 3.65 22.64
C GLY A 426 8.85 2.42 22.83
N LEU A 427 8.34 1.41 23.54
CA LEU A 427 9.08 0.16 23.77
C LEU A 427 9.32 -0.61 22.46
N ASP A 428 8.31 -0.74 21.59
CA ASP A 428 8.44 -1.34 20.25
C ASP A 428 9.48 -0.57 19.43
N ALA A 429 9.36 0.76 19.35
CA ALA A 429 10.29 1.60 18.61
C ALA A 429 11.74 1.47 19.10
N TYR A 430 11.92 1.37 20.42
CA TYR A 430 13.25 1.16 21.02
C TYR A 430 13.88 -0.15 20.56
N PHE A 431 13.17 -1.28 20.69
CA PHE A 431 13.69 -2.59 20.28
C PHE A 431 13.85 -2.68 18.77
N ALA A 432 12.91 -2.17 17.98
CA ALA A 432 13.00 -2.12 16.53
C ALA A 432 14.23 -1.31 16.04
N LYS A 433 14.55 -0.20 16.72
CA LYS A 433 15.75 0.58 16.40
C LYS A 433 17.05 -0.14 16.77
N LYS A 434 17.08 -0.85 17.90
CA LYS A 434 18.26 -1.57 18.39
C LYS A 434 18.51 -2.90 17.68
N PHE A 435 17.43 -3.60 17.33
CA PHE A 435 17.42 -4.93 16.72
C PHE A 435 16.41 -4.97 15.57
N PRO A 436 16.67 -4.27 14.45
CA PRO A 436 15.69 -4.10 13.37
C PRO A 436 15.15 -5.41 12.81
N ARG A 437 15.97 -6.46 12.78
CA ARG A 437 15.58 -7.77 12.23
C ARG A 437 14.96 -8.73 13.25
N LEU A 438 14.91 -8.38 14.54
CA LEU A 438 14.42 -9.30 15.58
C LEU A 438 13.02 -9.82 15.30
N LEU A 439 12.11 -8.92 14.95
CA LEU A 439 10.71 -9.30 14.68
C LEU A 439 10.59 -10.21 13.47
N ILE A 440 11.15 -9.80 12.33
CA ILE A 440 10.96 -10.53 11.07
C ILE A 440 11.66 -11.89 11.08
N GLU A 441 12.86 -12.00 11.67
CA GLU A 441 13.56 -13.28 11.82
C GLU A 441 12.79 -14.22 12.76
N SER A 442 12.28 -13.70 13.89
CA SER A 442 11.43 -14.48 14.80
C SER A 442 10.14 -14.93 14.12
N TYR A 443 9.52 -14.07 13.30
CA TYR A 443 8.32 -14.40 12.55
C TYR A 443 8.57 -15.47 11.49
N THR A 444 9.65 -15.35 10.73
CA THR A 444 9.99 -16.32 9.68
C THR A 444 10.21 -17.72 10.28
N VAL A 445 11.03 -17.82 11.33
CA VAL A 445 11.28 -19.10 12.00
C VAL A 445 9.99 -19.66 12.64
N ALA A 446 9.19 -18.81 13.28
CA ALA A 446 7.93 -19.24 13.89
C ALA A 446 6.92 -19.71 12.84
N TYR A 447 6.83 -19.03 11.69
CA TYR A 447 5.98 -19.44 10.58
C TYR A 447 6.39 -20.81 10.01
N GLU A 448 7.70 -21.02 9.80
CA GLU A 448 8.21 -22.27 9.22
C GLU A 448 8.02 -23.47 10.13
N VAL A 449 8.20 -23.31 11.44
CA VAL A 449 8.26 -24.43 12.40
C VAL A 449 6.96 -24.56 13.23
N CYS A 450 6.30 -23.44 13.52
CA CYS A 450 5.23 -23.38 14.51
C CYS A 450 3.90 -22.84 13.95
N LYS A 451 3.68 -22.81 12.63
CA LYS A 451 2.45 -22.24 12.05
C LYS A 451 1.15 -22.88 12.53
N ASN A 452 1.19 -24.14 12.95
CA ASN A 452 0.05 -24.89 13.49
C ASN A 452 0.09 -25.01 15.03
N ASP A 453 0.96 -24.27 15.72
CA ASP A 453 1.02 -24.28 17.17
C ASP A 453 -0.10 -23.42 17.77
N PRO A 454 -0.94 -23.93 18.69
CA PRO A 454 -2.07 -23.20 19.25
C PRO A 454 -1.73 -21.86 19.91
N HIS A 455 -0.47 -21.66 20.35
CA HIS A 455 -0.02 -20.41 20.98
C HIS A 455 0.41 -19.35 19.95
N LEU A 456 0.75 -19.76 18.73
CA LEU A 456 1.27 -18.86 17.69
C LEU A 456 0.41 -18.83 16.42
N GLU A 457 -0.53 -19.77 16.25
CA GLU A 457 -1.35 -19.88 15.05
C GLU A 457 -2.14 -18.59 14.73
N GLU A 458 -2.60 -17.84 15.76
CA GLU A 458 -3.34 -16.60 15.58
C GLU A 458 -2.57 -15.53 14.81
N TYR A 459 -1.23 -15.62 14.77
CA TYR A 459 -0.37 -14.72 14.00
C TYR A 459 -0.26 -15.11 12.53
N PHE A 460 -0.65 -16.33 12.17
CA PHE A 460 -0.50 -16.94 10.85
C PHE A 460 -1.82 -17.34 10.20
N LEU A 461 -2.89 -17.52 11.01
CA LEU A 461 -4.20 -17.87 10.49
C LEU A 461 -4.84 -16.66 9.78
N PHE A 462 -5.32 -16.93 8.58
CA PHE A 462 -6.05 -15.99 7.72
C PHE A 462 -7.56 -16.09 8.02
N GLY A 463 -7.94 -16.02 9.31
CA GLY A 463 -9.33 -15.95 9.73
C GLY A 463 -9.86 -14.51 9.59
N GLU A 464 -11.16 -14.37 9.32
CA GLU A 464 -11.86 -13.10 9.20
C GLU A 464 -11.47 -12.13 10.33
N LEU A 465 -10.88 -11.00 9.96
CA LEU A 465 -10.69 -9.88 10.87
C LEU A 465 -12.09 -9.36 11.22
N LYS A 466 -12.60 -9.74 12.40
CA LYS A 466 -13.83 -9.19 12.99
C LYS A 466 -13.72 -7.71 13.28
#